data_704fe2a0593551460bf3007c8cb3ad47
#
_entry.id   704fe2a0593551460bf3007c8cb3ad47
#
_cell.length_a   1.000
_cell.length_b   1.000
_cell.length_c   1.000
_cell.angle_alpha   90.00
_cell.angle_beta   90.00
_cell.angle_gamma   90.00
#
_symmetry.space_group_name_H-M   'P 1'
#
loop_
_entity.id
_entity.type
_entity.pdbx_description
1 polymer ?
#
loop_
_entity_poly.entity_id
_entity_poly.type
_entity_poly.pdbx_seq_one_letter_code
_entity_poly.pdbx_strand_id
1 'polypeptide(L)'
;MRKYELMIILSPEVDERTVEPSLEKFLQLIKDDGGSVDNVDVWGKRRFAYPINKFSEGIYVVVNMTTTPEVSAELDRQLSLNETIMRTKLLRV
;
A
#
# COMPACT_ATOMS: atom_id res chain seq x y z
N MET A 1 -7.00 15.61 10.97
CA MET A 1 -6.48 14.56 10.09
C MET A 1 -5.27 15.06 9.32
N ARG A 2 -4.43 14.14 8.87
CA ARG A 2 -3.19 14.46 8.18
C ARG A 2 -3.15 13.77 6.82
N LYS A 3 -2.37 14.34 5.91
CA LYS A 3 -2.16 13.73 4.59
C LYS A 3 -0.95 12.82 4.61
N TYR A 4 -1.10 11.64 4.05
CA TYR A 4 -0.04 10.64 3.96
C TYR A 4 0.06 10.11 2.54
N GLU A 5 1.26 9.68 2.21
CA GLU A 5 1.53 8.92 1.00
C GLU A 5 2.04 7.55 1.43
N LEU A 6 1.33 6.51 1.03
CA LEU A 6 1.69 5.14 1.35
C LEU A 6 2.16 4.45 0.08
N MET A 7 3.42 4.03 0.07
CA MET A 7 3.96 3.24 -1.02
C MET A 7 3.91 1.77 -0.61
N ILE A 8 3.33 0.94 -1.48
CA ILE A 8 3.16 -0.48 -1.24
C ILE A 8 3.87 -1.24 -2.37
N ILE A 9 4.66 -2.24 -2.01
CA ILE A 9 5.31 -3.13 -2.97
C ILE A 9 4.74 -4.51 -2.74
N LEU A 10 4.04 -5.03 -3.76
CA LEU A 10 3.46 -6.37 -3.72
C LEU A 10 4.33 -7.37 -4.44
N SER A 11 4.16 -8.66 -4.10
CA SER A 11 4.83 -9.75 -4.79
C SER A 11 4.54 -9.71 -6.30
N PRO A 12 5.53 -9.94 -7.16
CA PRO A 12 5.30 -9.96 -8.61
C PRO A 12 4.42 -11.13 -9.07
N GLU A 13 4.18 -12.10 -8.19
CA GLU A 13 3.29 -13.22 -8.45
C GLU A 13 1.81 -12.85 -8.40
N VAL A 14 1.49 -11.70 -7.79
CA VAL A 14 0.11 -11.19 -7.72
C VAL A 14 -0.32 -10.69 -9.09
N ASP A 15 -1.54 -11.06 -9.50
CA ASP A 15 -2.12 -10.58 -10.74
C ASP A 15 -2.45 -9.09 -10.58
N GLU A 16 -1.96 -8.25 -11.51
CA GLU A 16 -2.21 -6.81 -11.48
C GLU A 16 -3.69 -6.46 -11.46
N ARG A 17 -4.54 -7.29 -12.05
CA ARG A 17 -6.00 -7.09 -12.04
C ARG A 17 -6.62 -7.25 -10.66
N THR A 18 -5.94 -7.96 -9.74
CA THR A 18 -6.45 -8.16 -8.39
C THR A 18 -5.83 -7.22 -7.35
N VAL A 19 -4.89 -6.37 -7.77
CA VAL A 19 -4.19 -5.46 -6.86
C VAL A 19 -5.16 -4.48 -6.18
N GLU A 20 -5.93 -3.75 -6.96
CA GLU A 20 -6.89 -2.79 -6.40
C GLU A 20 -7.94 -3.45 -5.51
N PRO A 21 -8.61 -4.54 -5.96
CA PRO A 21 -9.57 -5.22 -5.10
C PRO A 21 -8.96 -5.77 -3.81
N SER A 22 -7.74 -6.29 -3.85
CA SER A 22 -7.10 -6.82 -2.64
C SER A 22 -6.73 -5.72 -1.65
N LEU A 23 -6.50 -4.49 -2.12
CA LEU A 23 -6.21 -3.36 -1.24
C LEU A 23 -7.47 -2.69 -0.70
N GLU A 24 -8.61 -2.84 -1.37
CA GLU A 24 -9.86 -2.16 -0.99
C GLU A 24 -10.25 -2.38 0.47
N LYS A 25 -10.13 -3.60 0.95
CA LYS A 25 -10.49 -3.91 2.35
C LYS A 25 -9.60 -3.16 3.35
N PHE A 26 -8.35 -2.91 3.00
CA PHE A 26 -7.45 -2.12 3.84
C PHE A 26 -7.79 -0.64 3.75
N LEU A 27 -8.12 -0.16 2.55
CA LEU A 27 -8.50 1.23 2.35
C LEU A 27 -9.85 1.55 3.00
N GLN A 28 -10.72 0.55 3.15
CA GLN A 28 -12.00 0.71 3.84
C GLN A 28 -11.81 1.13 5.29
N LEU A 29 -10.73 0.70 5.92
CA LEU A 29 -10.38 1.12 7.28
C LEU A 29 -10.29 2.64 7.40
N ILE A 30 -9.73 3.28 6.39
CA ILE A 30 -9.59 4.74 6.35
C ILE A 30 -10.97 5.39 6.25
N LYS A 31 -11.82 4.88 5.36
CA LYS A 31 -13.18 5.41 5.14
C LYS A 31 -14.06 5.23 6.37
N ASP A 32 -13.94 4.09 7.04
CA ASP A 32 -14.74 3.78 8.23
C ASP A 32 -14.42 4.72 9.40
N ASP A 33 -13.20 5.25 9.44
CA ASP A 33 -12.77 6.18 10.49
C ASP A 33 -12.98 7.66 10.09
N GLY A 34 -13.70 7.91 9.02
CA GLY A 34 -13.98 9.25 8.56
C GLY A 34 -12.90 9.91 7.71
N GLY A 35 -11.84 9.16 7.38
CA GLY A 35 -10.80 9.64 6.47
C GLY A 35 -11.20 9.48 5.02
N SER A 36 -10.30 9.84 4.12
CA SER A 36 -10.51 9.69 2.68
C SER A 36 -9.30 9.12 1.99
N VAL A 37 -9.57 8.35 0.93
CA VAL A 37 -8.53 7.90 0.00
C VAL A 37 -8.59 8.88 -1.16
N ASP A 38 -7.55 9.70 -1.27
CA ASP A 38 -7.53 10.79 -2.25
C ASP A 38 -7.12 10.30 -3.64
N ASN A 39 -6.19 9.34 -3.70
CA ASN A 39 -5.74 8.79 -4.95
C ASN A 39 -5.10 7.41 -4.75
N VAL A 40 -5.30 6.52 -5.71
CA VAL A 40 -4.62 5.23 -5.77
C VAL A 40 -3.97 5.13 -7.14
N ASP A 41 -2.64 5.03 -7.17
CA ASP A 41 -1.87 4.97 -8.40
C ASP A 41 -1.14 3.64 -8.46
N VAL A 42 -1.53 2.77 -9.38
CA VAL A 42 -0.89 1.48 -9.60
C VAL A 42 0.17 1.66 -10.69
N TRP A 43 1.43 1.58 -10.28
CA TRP A 43 2.55 1.78 -11.21
C TRP A 43 2.87 0.52 -12.02
N GLY A 44 2.41 -0.65 -11.55
CA GLY A 44 2.73 -1.91 -12.18
C GLY A 44 4.07 -2.47 -11.73
N LYS A 45 4.59 -3.45 -12.47
CA LYS A 45 5.84 -4.11 -12.12
C LYS A 45 7.03 -3.20 -12.38
N ARG A 46 7.93 -3.16 -11.40
CA ARG A 46 9.20 -2.42 -11.45
C ARG A 46 10.33 -3.31 -10.96
N ARG A 47 11.51 -3.14 -11.55
CA ARG A 47 12.70 -3.85 -11.10
C ARG A 47 13.32 -3.13 -9.92
N PHE A 48 13.85 -3.93 -8.99
CA PHE A 48 14.58 -3.40 -7.86
C PHE A 48 16.07 -3.27 -8.19
N ALA A 49 16.73 -2.29 -7.59
CA ALA A 49 18.19 -2.19 -7.65
C ALA A 49 18.83 -3.37 -6.92
N TYR A 50 18.15 -3.86 -5.85
CA TYR A 50 18.59 -5.02 -5.07
C TYR A 50 17.42 -5.96 -4.88
N PRO A 51 17.65 -7.29 -4.85
CA PRO A 51 16.56 -8.22 -4.56
C PRO A 51 15.94 -7.97 -3.19
N ILE A 52 14.61 -8.06 -3.13
CA ILE A 52 13.84 -7.99 -1.89
C ILE A 52 13.12 -9.33 -1.74
N ASN A 53 13.34 -10.03 -0.61
CA ASN A 53 12.73 -11.34 -0.36
C ASN A 53 12.93 -12.32 -1.53
N LYS A 54 14.10 -12.31 -2.15
CA LYS A 54 14.49 -13.18 -3.29
C LYS A 54 13.82 -12.79 -4.62
N PHE A 55 13.03 -11.72 -4.65
CA PHE A 55 12.45 -11.21 -5.89
C PHE A 55 13.28 -10.05 -6.41
N SER A 56 13.46 -9.99 -7.72
CA SER A 56 14.16 -8.89 -8.38
C SER A 56 13.22 -7.80 -8.86
N GLU A 57 11.91 -8.01 -8.74
CA GLU A 57 10.88 -7.06 -9.14
C GLU A 57 9.66 -7.16 -8.24
N GLY A 58 8.79 -6.17 -8.32
CA GLY A 58 7.53 -6.15 -7.57
C GLY A 58 6.55 -5.18 -8.17
N ILE A 59 5.31 -5.22 -7.70
CA ILE A 59 4.25 -4.34 -8.15
C ILE A 59 4.18 -3.15 -7.21
N TYR A 60 4.35 -1.95 -7.74
CA TYR A 60 4.32 -0.71 -6.97
C TYR A 60 2.94 -0.08 -7.01
N VAL A 61 2.45 0.30 -5.84
CA VAL A 61 1.20 1.06 -5.69
C VAL A 61 1.47 2.22 -4.74
N VAL A 62 1.00 3.40 -5.12
CA VAL A 62 1.09 4.59 -4.28
C VAL A 62 -0.32 5.04 -3.94
N VAL A 63 -0.60 5.17 -2.65
CA VAL A 63 -1.91 5.61 -2.14
C VAL A 63 -1.73 6.93 -1.43
N ASN A 64 -2.47 7.94 -1.88
CA ASN A 64 -2.57 9.22 -1.18
C ASN A 64 -3.84 9.21 -0.35
N MET A 65 -3.72 9.49 0.93
CA MET A 65 -4.85 9.41 1.86
C MET A 65 -4.81 10.53 2.89
N THR A 66 -5.98 10.85 3.42
CA THR A 66 -6.16 11.79 4.51
C THR A 66 -6.79 11.03 5.68
N THR A 67 -6.07 10.90 6.78
CA THR A 67 -6.53 10.11 7.92
C THR A 67 -5.81 10.54 9.20
N THR A 68 -6.14 9.87 10.31
CA THR A 68 -5.46 10.10 11.59
C THR A 68 -4.16 9.30 11.67
N PRO A 69 -3.20 9.73 12.52
CA PRO A 69 -1.98 8.95 12.73
C PRO A 69 -2.25 7.52 13.22
N GLU A 70 -3.27 7.33 14.05
CA GLU A 70 -3.63 6.02 14.58
C GLU A 70 -4.08 5.08 13.47
N VAL A 71 -4.93 5.56 12.56
CA VAL A 71 -5.41 4.74 11.44
C VAL A 71 -4.29 4.45 10.46
N SER A 72 -3.41 5.43 10.18
CA SER A 72 -2.29 5.21 9.28
C SER A 72 -1.34 4.15 9.81
N ALA A 73 -1.05 4.16 11.11
CA ALA A 73 -0.21 3.18 11.76
C ALA A 73 -0.84 1.78 11.72
N GLU A 74 -2.15 1.69 11.99
CA GLU A 74 -2.87 0.42 11.96
C GLU A 74 -2.92 -0.16 10.54
N LEU A 75 -3.13 0.69 9.55
CA LEU A 75 -3.13 0.27 8.15
C LEU A 75 -1.76 -0.29 7.75
N ASP A 76 -0.69 0.41 8.10
CA ASP A 76 0.67 -0.03 7.81
C ASP A 76 0.96 -1.37 8.49
N ARG A 77 0.52 -1.54 9.74
CA ARG A 77 0.68 -2.78 10.48
C ARG A 77 -0.03 -3.94 9.80
N GLN A 78 -1.28 -3.75 9.38
CA GLN A 78 -2.07 -4.79 8.71
C GLN A 78 -1.46 -5.17 7.38
N LEU A 79 -1.00 -4.20 6.61
CA LEU A 79 -0.33 -4.46 5.34
C LEU A 79 0.97 -5.24 5.54
N SER A 80 1.73 -4.92 6.57
CA SER A 80 2.99 -5.62 6.87
C SER A 80 2.77 -7.09 7.24
N LEU A 81 1.59 -7.43 7.75
CA LEU A 81 1.25 -8.82 8.10
C LEU A 81 0.76 -9.63 6.90
N ASN A 82 0.50 -9.00 5.78
CA ASN A 82 -0.01 -9.68 4.59
C ASN A 82 1.16 -10.26 3.78
N GLU A 83 1.09 -11.55 3.48
CA GLU A 83 2.17 -12.27 2.77
C GLU A 83 2.39 -11.77 1.35
N THR A 84 1.38 -11.20 0.70
CA THR A 84 1.51 -10.66 -0.65
C THR A 84 2.17 -9.29 -0.67
N ILE A 85 2.28 -8.64 0.47
CA ILE A 85 2.91 -7.32 0.61
C ILE A 85 4.38 -7.54 0.99
N MET A 86 5.28 -7.14 0.10
CA MET A 86 6.72 -7.29 0.34
C MET A 86 7.27 -6.18 1.21
N ARG A 87 6.79 -4.96 0.99
CA ARG A 87 7.28 -3.78 1.71
C ARG A 87 6.25 -2.66 1.67
N THR A 88 6.21 -1.88 2.72
CA THR A 88 5.41 -0.66 2.78
C THR A 88 6.30 0.49 3.23
N LYS A 89 5.98 1.70 2.74
CA LYS A 89 6.64 2.91 3.19
C LYS A 89 5.58 4.00 3.37
N LEU A 90 5.43 4.47 4.59
CA LEU A 90 4.47 5.52 4.92
C LEU A 90 5.22 6.84 5.04
N LEU A 91 4.81 7.81 4.25
CA LEU A 91 5.38 9.16 4.26
C LEU A 91 4.31 10.16 4.66
N ARG A 92 4.69 11.10 5.50
CA ARG A 92 3.81 12.21 5.87
C ARG A 92 4.05 13.36 4.88
N VAL A 93 2.97 13.81 4.28
CA VAL A 93 3.03 14.89 3.30
C VAL A 93 2.82 16.26 3.98
#